data_594492b09b415a77595001468ea17be2
#
_entry.id   594492b09b415a77595001468ea17be2
#
_cell.length_a   1.000
_cell.length_b   1.000
_cell.length_c   1.000
_cell.angle_alpha   90.00
_cell.angle_beta   90.00
_cell.angle_gamma   90.00
#
_symmetry.space_group_name_H-M   'P 1'
#
loop_
_entity.id
_entity.type
_entity.pdbx_description
1 polymer ?
#
loop_
_entity_poly.entity_id
_entity_poly.type
_entity_poly.pdbx_seq_one_letter_code
_entity_poly.pdbx_strand_id
1 'polypeptide(L)'
;PYNLSQAIVGLIFAIYLIGTFSSPWMGHLAGKLGRRKVLWTTFAMMLAGVVLSMFGSLWAVLLGVVAITFGFFGGHSIVSSWVGRRAGAAKAHASSLYLFCYYMGSSIAGAWGGVFYASRGWNGVAWFVGAMVLLGLAIALGLYRLPPLPQNVATPPTPMSQGAMP
;
A
#
# COMPACT_ATOMS: atom_id res chain seq x y z
N PRO A 1 29.66 1.05 1.14
CA PRO A 1 30.12 0.63 2.48
C PRO A 1 30.09 -0.89 2.67
N TYR A 2 29.21 -1.66 1.99
CA TYR A 2 29.07 -3.10 2.22
C TYR A 2 29.81 -3.98 1.20
N ASN A 3 30.41 -3.41 0.15
CA ASN A 3 31.14 -4.12 -0.92
C ASN A 3 30.45 -5.41 -1.42
N LEU A 4 29.13 -5.33 -1.60
CA LEU A 4 28.33 -6.47 -2.06
C LEU A 4 28.59 -6.75 -3.54
N SER A 5 28.68 -8.04 -3.91
CA SER A 5 28.72 -8.43 -5.31
C SER A 5 27.40 -8.11 -6.01
N GLN A 6 27.43 -7.91 -7.33
CA GLN A 6 26.22 -7.66 -8.12
C GLN A 6 25.19 -8.79 -8.00
N ALA A 7 25.64 -10.03 -7.83
CA ALA A 7 24.77 -11.18 -7.60
C ALA A 7 23.99 -11.06 -6.28
N ILE A 8 24.64 -10.61 -5.20
CA ILE A 8 23.98 -10.38 -3.90
C ILE A 8 23.01 -9.21 -4.00
N VAL A 9 23.39 -8.12 -4.68
CA VAL A 9 22.49 -6.98 -4.94
C VAL A 9 21.26 -7.44 -5.74
N GLY A 10 21.45 -8.27 -6.77
CA GLY A 10 20.37 -8.89 -7.52
C GLY A 10 19.44 -9.73 -6.64
N LEU A 11 20.00 -10.50 -5.70
CA LEU A 11 19.22 -11.32 -4.77
C LEU A 11 18.35 -10.46 -3.82
N ILE A 12 18.77 -9.24 -3.49
CA ILE A 12 17.97 -8.31 -2.68
C ILE A 12 16.63 -7.99 -3.38
N PHE A 13 16.61 -7.96 -4.72
CA PHE A 13 15.34 -7.79 -5.44
C PHE A 13 14.34 -8.94 -5.22
N ALA A 14 14.81 -10.12 -4.78
CA ALA A 14 13.91 -11.20 -4.37
C ALA A 14 13.00 -10.80 -3.18
N ILE A 15 13.36 -9.77 -2.42
CA ILE A 15 12.48 -9.20 -1.38
C ILE A 15 11.13 -8.76 -1.96
N TYR A 16 11.07 -8.35 -3.25
CA TYR A 16 9.81 -8.01 -3.90
C TYR A 16 8.83 -9.18 -3.96
N LEU A 17 9.29 -10.42 -3.90
CA LEU A 17 8.43 -11.60 -3.80
C LEU A 17 7.57 -11.59 -2.53
N ILE A 18 8.00 -10.88 -1.49
CA ILE A 18 7.20 -10.67 -0.26
C ILE A 18 5.87 -9.99 -0.59
N GLY A 19 5.84 -9.16 -1.63
CA GLY A 19 4.62 -8.52 -2.11
C GLY A 19 3.56 -9.51 -2.58
N THR A 20 3.96 -10.67 -3.12
CA THR A 20 3.02 -11.72 -3.57
C THR A 20 2.26 -12.35 -2.39
N PHE A 21 2.86 -12.36 -1.20
CA PHE A 21 2.23 -12.81 0.05
C PHE A 21 1.49 -11.68 0.76
N SER A 22 2.12 -10.49 0.82
CA SER A 22 1.55 -9.34 1.51
C SER A 22 0.21 -8.90 0.93
N SER A 23 0.10 -8.80 -0.39
CA SER A 23 -1.10 -8.30 -1.07
C SER A 23 -2.36 -9.11 -0.75
N PRO A 24 -2.41 -10.44 -0.96
CA PRO A 24 -3.59 -11.23 -0.64
C PRO A 24 -3.86 -11.30 0.86
N TRP A 25 -2.80 -11.42 1.68
CA TRP A 25 -2.96 -11.53 3.13
C TRP A 25 -3.55 -10.26 3.74
N MET A 26 -2.98 -9.09 3.42
CA MET A 26 -3.48 -7.81 3.91
C MET A 26 -4.84 -7.45 3.30
N GLY A 27 -5.10 -7.82 2.04
CA GLY A 27 -6.40 -7.71 1.40
C GLY A 27 -7.48 -8.52 2.13
N HIS A 28 -7.17 -9.77 2.50
CA HIS A 28 -8.06 -10.64 3.27
C HIS A 28 -8.32 -10.08 4.69
N LEU A 29 -7.26 -9.67 5.38
CA LEU A 29 -7.37 -9.06 6.71
C LEU A 29 -8.23 -7.80 6.68
N ALA A 30 -8.03 -6.94 5.67
CA ALA A 30 -8.82 -5.74 5.45
C ALA A 30 -10.28 -6.04 5.09
N GLY A 31 -10.54 -7.18 4.45
CA GLY A 31 -11.89 -7.71 4.21
C GLY A 31 -12.60 -8.08 5.51
N LYS A 32 -11.90 -8.75 6.43
CA LYS A 32 -12.44 -9.21 7.73
C LYS A 32 -12.59 -8.08 8.75
N LEU A 33 -11.54 -7.29 8.97
CA LEU A 33 -11.48 -6.28 10.03
C LEU A 33 -11.94 -4.89 9.58
N GLY A 34 -12.07 -4.70 8.27
CA GLY A 34 -12.40 -3.41 7.66
C GLY A 34 -11.16 -2.69 7.14
N ARG A 35 -11.23 -2.23 5.87
CA ARG A 35 -10.10 -1.60 5.15
C ARG A 35 -9.49 -0.43 5.89
N ARG A 36 -10.32 0.44 6.45
CA ARG A 36 -9.87 1.62 7.21
C ARG A 36 -9.15 1.27 8.51
N LYS A 37 -9.51 0.11 9.13
CA LYS A 37 -8.87 -0.35 10.37
C LYS A 37 -7.50 -0.97 10.12
N VAL A 38 -7.28 -1.52 8.92
CA VAL A 38 -6.03 -2.20 8.58
C VAL A 38 -5.06 -1.28 7.81
N LEU A 39 -5.57 -0.27 7.09
CA LEU A 39 -4.73 0.58 6.26
C LEU A 39 -3.62 1.29 7.05
N TRP A 40 -3.91 1.87 8.20
CA TRP A 40 -2.90 2.59 8.98
C TRP A 40 -1.76 1.67 9.47
N THR A 41 -2.05 0.36 9.69
CA THR A 41 -1.01 -0.59 10.13
C THR A 41 0.04 -0.82 9.05
N THR A 42 -0.34 -0.73 7.77
CA THR A 42 0.61 -0.84 6.66
C THR A 42 1.58 0.35 6.63
N PHE A 43 1.10 1.56 6.87
CA PHE A 43 1.95 2.75 6.97
C PHE A 43 2.82 2.73 8.24
N ALA A 44 2.29 2.29 9.37
CA ALA A 44 3.08 2.12 10.60
C ALA A 44 4.21 1.11 10.39
N MET A 45 3.95 0.01 9.70
CA MET A 45 4.95 -0.99 9.35
C MET A 45 6.02 -0.43 8.40
N MET A 46 5.61 0.34 7.38
CA MET A 46 6.55 1.03 6.49
C MET A 46 7.44 2.02 7.27
N LEU A 47 6.84 2.80 8.19
CA LEU A 47 7.59 3.74 9.00
C LEU A 47 8.61 3.03 9.90
N ALA A 48 8.22 1.94 10.56
CA ALA A 48 9.13 1.11 11.32
C ALA A 48 10.28 0.56 10.45
N GLY A 49 9.96 0.15 9.21
CA GLY A 49 10.96 -0.28 8.23
C GLY A 49 11.93 0.83 7.83
N VAL A 50 11.45 2.06 7.63
CA VAL A 50 12.31 3.22 7.34
C VAL A 50 13.26 3.48 8.52
N VAL A 51 12.74 3.52 9.74
CA VAL A 51 13.57 3.72 10.95
C VAL A 51 14.61 2.61 11.07
N LEU A 52 14.20 1.36 10.86
CA LEU A 52 15.10 0.20 10.93
C LEU A 52 16.22 0.29 9.89
N SER A 53 15.93 0.78 8.68
CA SER A 53 16.91 0.94 7.61
C SER A 53 17.97 2.02 7.89
N MET A 54 17.76 2.88 8.88
CA MET A 54 18.72 3.91 9.29
C MET A 54 19.82 3.37 10.23
N PHE A 55 19.64 2.20 10.81
CA PHE A 55 20.70 1.54 11.58
C PHE A 55 21.79 1.03 10.64
N GLY A 56 23.07 1.26 10.96
CA GLY A 56 24.22 0.98 10.10
C GLY A 56 24.51 -0.51 9.83
N SER A 57 23.68 -1.44 10.32
CA SER A 57 23.82 -2.88 10.09
C SER A 57 23.12 -3.30 8.79
N LEU A 58 23.80 -4.10 7.97
CA LEU A 58 23.21 -4.68 6.75
C LEU A 58 21.90 -5.44 7.05
N TRP A 59 21.86 -6.21 8.12
CA TRP A 59 20.66 -6.96 8.51
C TRP A 59 19.49 -6.03 8.86
N ALA A 60 19.76 -4.91 9.56
CA ALA A 60 18.74 -3.92 9.85
C ALA A 60 18.20 -3.27 8.58
N VAL A 61 19.08 -2.95 7.62
CA VAL A 61 18.65 -2.42 6.31
C VAL A 61 17.78 -3.43 5.56
N LEU A 62 18.20 -4.70 5.49
CA LEU A 62 17.43 -5.74 4.80
C LEU A 62 16.05 -5.95 5.44
N LEU A 63 16.00 -6.07 6.77
CA LEU A 63 14.72 -6.19 7.50
C LEU A 63 13.85 -4.94 7.33
N GLY A 64 14.46 -3.76 7.31
CA GLY A 64 13.78 -2.50 7.02
C GLY A 64 13.14 -2.51 5.63
N VAL A 65 13.88 -2.93 4.60
CA VAL A 65 13.36 -3.04 3.22
C VAL A 65 12.23 -4.08 3.14
N VAL A 66 12.37 -5.22 3.83
CA VAL A 66 11.29 -6.23 3.95
C VAL A 66 10.02 -5.63 4.53
N ALA A 67 10.13 -4.90 5.64
CA ALA A 67 8.98 -4.27 6.30
C ALA A 67 8.33 -3.19 5.42
N ILE A 68 9.14 -2.34 4.75
CA ILE A 68 8.66 -1.34 3.79
C ILE A 68 7.91 -2.03 2.65
N THR A 69 8.51 -3.06 2.04
CA THR A 69 7.94 -3.79 0.91
C THR A 69 6.62 -4.45 1.30
N PHE A 70 6.59 -5.13 2.44
CA PHE A 70 5.37 -5.78 2.94
C PHE A 70 4.25 -4.74 3.17
N GLY A 71 4.55 -3.66 3.88
CA GLY A 71 3.58 -2.58 4.14
C GLY A 71 3.09 -1.91 2.87
N PHE A 72 4.00 -1.64 1.92
CA PHE A 72 3.67 -1.03 0.63
C PHE A 72 2.69 -1.87 -0.18
N PHE A 73 3.01 -3.14 -0.45
CA PHE A 73 2.15 -4.01 -1.25
C PHE A 73 0.81 -4.28 -0.57
N GLY A 74 0.82 -4.46 0.76
CA GLY A 74 -0.41 -4.58 1.54
C GLY A 74 -1.28 -3.33 1.47
N GLY A 75 -0.70 -2.16 1.67
CA GLY A 75 -1.39 -0.87 1.57
C GLY A 75 -1.95 -0.61 0.18
N HIS A 76 -1.14 -0.86 -0.86
CA HIS A 76 -1.58 -0.73 -2.25
C HIS A 76 -2.79 -1.63 -2.57
N SER A 77 -2.75 -2.90 -2.15
CA SER A 77 -3.87 -3.83 -2.31
C SER A 77 -5.14 -3.35 -1.62
N ILE A 78 -5.03 -2.84 -0.39
CA ILE A 78 -6.17 -2.30 0.37
C ILE A 78 -6.75 -1.08 -0.32
N VAL A 79 -5.92 -0.09 -0.70
CA VAL A 79 -6.37 1.17 -1.28
C VAL A 79 -6.99 0.96 -2.65
N SER A 80 -6.34 0.21 -3.55
CA SER A 80 -6.87 -0.07 -4.89
C SER A 80 -8.24 -0.74 -4.84
N SER A 81 -8.40 -1.76 -3.96
CA SER A 81 -9.69 -2.42 -3.77
C SER A 81 -10.74 -1.49 -3.14
N TRP A 82 -10.33 -0.56 -2.27
CA TRP A 82 -11.24 0.38 -1.62
C TRP A 82 -11.73 1.44 -2.58
N VAL A 83 -10.85 2.00 -3.42
CA VAL A 83 -11.20 2.95 -4.49
C VAL A 83 -12.25 2.34 -5.42
N GLY A 84 -11.99 1.12 -5.94
CA GLY A 84 -12.94 0.45 -6.83
C GLY A 84 -14.32 0.18 -6.19
N ARG A 85 -14.36 -0.12 -4.89
CA ARG A 85 -15.64 -0.35 -4.18
C ARG A 85 -16.41 0.94 -3.91
N ARG A 86 -15.72 2.06 -3.64
CA ARG A 86 -16.38 3.35 -3.40
C ARG A 86 -16.90 4.00 -4.65
N ALA A 87 -16.31 3.70 -5.79
CA ALA A 87 -16.67 4.30 -7.07
C ALA A 87 -17.98 3.74 -7.68
N GLY A 88 -18.50 2.62 -7.19
CA GLY A 88 -19.73 2.02 -7.71
C GLY A 88 -19.70 1.83 -9.23
N ALA A 89 -20.62 2.46 -9.95
CA ALA A 89 -20.72 2.40 -11.41
C ALA A 89 -19.48 3.01 -12.12
N ALA A 90 -18.79 3.97 -11.51
CA ALA A 90 -17.60 4.62 -12.06
C ALA A 90 -16.28 3.87 -11.75
N LYS A 91 -16.34 2.58 -11.40
CA LYS A 91 -15.20 1.79 -10.94
C LYS A 91 -14.01 1.84 -11.90
N ALA A 92 -14.24 1.73 -13.22
CA ALA A 92 -13.18 1.75 -14.23
C ALA A 92 -12.43 3.09 -14.21
N HIS A 93 -13.16 4.21 -14.25
CA HIS A 93 -12.57 5.56 -14.21
C HIS A 93 -11.80 5.82 -12.92
N ALA A 94 -12.36 5.45 -11.77
CA ALA A 94 -11.71 5.61 -10.48
C ALA A 94 -10.41 4.79 -10.38
N SER A 95 -10.42 3.56 -10.90
CA SER A 95 -9.23 2.71 -10.91
C SER A 95 -8.15 3.25 -11.85
N SER A 96 -8.52 3.78 -13.01
CA SER A 96 -7.58 4.42 -13.94
C SER A 96 -6.96 5.68 -13.33
N LEU A 97 -7.77 6.53 -12.70
CA LEU A 97 -7.27 7.72 -12.02
C LEU A 97 -6.35 7.38 -10.84
N TYR A 98 -6.70 6.35 -10.07
CA TYR A 98 -5.84 5.84 -8.98
C TYR A 98 -4.48 5.40 -9.51
N LEU A 99 -4.44 4.61 -10.58
CA LEU A 99 -3.19 4.15 -11.19
C LEU A 99 -2.39 5.31 -11.78
N PHE A 100 -3.05 6.26 -12.43
CA PHE A 100 -2.40 7.47 -12.95
C PHE A 100 -1.71 8.25 -11.82
N CYS A 101 -2.44 8.56 -10.73
CA CYS A 101 -1.86 9.25 -9.57
C CYS A 101 -0.73 8.44 -8.92
N TYR A 102 -0.87 7.13 -8.87
CA TYR A 102 0.17 6.22 -8.34
C TYR A 102 1.46 6.30 -9.16
N TYR A 103 1.39 6.16 -10.48
CA TYR A 103 2.57 6.21 -11.34
C TYR A 103 3.19 7.61 -11.41
N MET A 104 2.37 8.65 -11.50
CA MET A 104 2.85 10.05 -11.42
C MET A 104 3.55 10.32 -10.09
N GLY A 105 2.92 9.94 -8.99
CA GLY A 105 3.50 10.09 -7.65
C GLY A 105 4.81 9.34 -7.49
N SER A 106 4.88 8.09 -7.99
CA SER A 106 6.11 7.30 -7.91
C SER A 106 7.25 7.88 -8.75
N SER A 107 6.95 8.42 -9.94
CA SER A 107 7.94 9.06 -10.80
C SER A 107 8.49 10.33 -10.16
N ILE A 108 7.62 11.20 -9.64
CA ILE A 108 8.01 12.44 -8.98
C ILE A 108 8.80 12.12 -7.70
N ALA A 109 8.28 11.23 -6.84
CA ALA A 109 8.95 10.86 -5.61
C ALA A 109 10.29 10.15 -5.86
N GLY A 110 10.37 9.33 -6.91
CA GLY A 110 11.63 8.69 -7.32
C GLY A 110 12.70 9.69 -7.73
N ALA A 111 12.32 10.69 -8.54
CA ALA A 111 13.23 11.76 -8.94
C ALA A 111 13.74 12.57 -7.73
N TRP A 112 12.84 12.98 -6.83
CA TRP A 112 13.22 13.67 -5.59
C TRP A 112 14.06 12.78 -4.67
N GLY A 113 13.74 11.49 -4.56
CA GLY A 113 14.56 10.53 -3.82
C GLY A 113 16.02 10.51 -4.30
N GLY A 114 16.24 10.58 -5.61
CA GLY A 114 17.58 10.72 -6.20
C GLY A 114 18.30 12.00 -5.77
N VAL A 115 17.61 13.14 -5.72
CA VAL A 115 18.16 14.43 -5.25
C VAL A 115 18.57 14.34 -3.77
N PHE A 116 17.71 13.75 -2.92
CA PHE A 116 18.02 13.55 -1.50
C PHE A 116 19.18 12.59 -1.31
N TYR A 117 19.27 11.53 -2.13
CA TYR A 117 20.42 10.63 -2.10
C TYR A 117 21.72 11.35 -2.47
N ALA A 118 21.71 12.14 -3.52
CA ALA A 118 22.90 12.89 -3.96
C ALA A 118 23.40 13.88 -2.92
N SER A 119 22.48 14.48 -2.14
CA SER A 119 22.81 15.51 -1.14
C SER A 119 23.23 14.96 0.22
N ARG A 120 22.62 13.86 0.68
CA ARG A 120 22.77 13.31 2.06
C ARG A 120 22.88 11.80 2.11
N GLY A 121 23.08 11.11 1.00
CA GLY A 121 23.17 9.66 0.91
C GLY A 121 21.90 8.98 1.40
N TRP A 122 22.05 7.79 1.98
CA TRP A 122 20.92 6.98 2.46
C TRP A 122 20.03 7.69 3.49
N ASN A 123 20.63 8.43 4.40
CA ASN A 123 19.88 9.18 5.42
C ASN A 123 18.96 10.22 4.79
N GLY A 124 19.39 10.89 3.73
CA GLY A 124 18.53 11.82 2.98
C GLY A 124 17.30 11.14 2.41
N VAL A 125 17.47 9.99 1.79
CA VAL A 125 16.35 9.18 1.26
C VAL A 125 15.44 8.72 2.39
N ALA A 126 16.01 8.21 3.49
CA ALA A 126 15.24 7.71 4.63
C ALA A 126 14.37 8.81 5.25
N TRP A 127 14.90 10.02 5.44
CA TRP A 127 14.13 11.17 5.91
C TRP A 127 13.02 11.58 4.93
N PHE A 128 13.31 11.62 3.64
CA PHE A 128 12.32 11.96 2.61
C PHE A 128 11.20 10.93 2.56
N VAL A 129 11.53 9.64 2.48
CA VAL A 129 10.54 8.54 2.47
C VAL A 129 9.77 8.50 3.78
N GLY A 130 10.46 8.70 4.92
CA GLY A 130 9.83 8.77 6.24
C GLY A 130 8.77 9.87 6.31
N ALA A 131 9.06 11.06 5.79
CA ALA A 131 8.09 12.16 5.73
C ALA A 131 6.88 11.80 4.86
N MET A 132 7.08 11.17 3.69
CA MET A 132 5.98 10.71 2.83
C MET A 132 5.13 9.64 3.52
N VAL A 133 5.75 8.69 4.21
CA VAL A 133 5.06 7.64 4.95
C VAL A 133 4.27 8.22 6.14
N LEU A 134 4.84 9.19 6.85
CA LEU A 134 4.13 9.91 7.92
C LEU A 134 2.90 10.66 7.41
N LEU A 135 3.01 11.33 6.26
CA LEU A 135 1.87 11.97 5.61
C LEU A 135 0.81 10.92 5.24
N GLY A 136 1.22 9.80 4.65
CA GLY A 136 0.32 8.68 4.34
C GLY A 136 -0.35 8.10 5.59
N LEU A 137 0.38 7.96 6.69
CA LEU A 137 -0.15 7.51 7.98
C LEU A 137 -1.19 8.50 8.54
N ALA A 138 -0.90 9.79 8.49
CA ALA A 138 -1.85 10.83 8.92
C ALA A 138 -3.16 10.78 8.10
N ILE A 139 -3.06 10.63 6.78
CA ILE A 139 -4.22 10.46 5.90
C ILE A 139 -4.97 9.16 6.26
N ALA A 140 -4.27 8.04 6.46
CA ALA A 140 -4.89 6.76 6.81
C ALA A 140 -5.64 6.83 8.15
N LEU A 141 -5.09 7.53 9.14
CA LEU A 141 -5.75 7.79 10.42
C LEU A 141 -6.96 8.72 10.27
N GLY A 142 -6.89 9.72 9.40
CA GLY A 142 -8.05 10.54 9.04
C GLY A 142 -9.16 9.72 8.40
N LEU A 143 -8.81 8.84 7.46
CA LEU A 143 -9.74 7.92 6.79
C LEU A 143 -10.38 6.89 7.75
N TYR A 144 -9.72 6.58 8.86
CA TYR A 144 -10.28 5.71 9.89
C TYR A 144 -11.62 6.23 10.44
N ARG A 145 -11.80 7.55 10.47
CA ARG A 145 -13.01 8.23 10.97
C ARG A 145 -14.18 8.21 9.98
N LEU A 146 -13.96 7.85 8.71
CA LEU A 146 -15.02 7.81 7.71
C LEU A 146 -16.04 6.71 8.02
N PRO A 147 -17.34 6.96 7.79
CA PRO A 147 -18.38 5.93 7.97
C PRO A 147 -18.15 4.75 7.01
N PRO A 148 -18.54 3.52 7.39
CA PRO A 148 -18.56 2.38 6.49
C PRO A 148 -19.45 2.67 5.29
N LEU A 149 -19.13 2.03 4.13
CA LEU A 149 -20.08 2.00 3.03
C LEU A 149 -21.35 1.27 3.47
N PRO A 150 -22.55 1.73 3.04
CA PRO A 150 -23.78 0.98 3.23
C PRO A 150 -23.56 -0.46 2.69
N GLN A 151 -23.95 -1.45 3.47
CA GLN A 151 -24.05 -2.78 2.93
C GLN A 151 -25.23 -2.75 1.96
N ASN A 152 -25.00 -3.04 0.68
CA ASN A 152 -26.11 -3.36 -0.21
C ASN A 152 -26.77 -4.61 0.38
N VAL A 153 -27.86 -4.41 1.08
CA VAL A 153 -28.80 -5.49 1.37
C VAL A 153 -29.24 -5.98 -0.01
N ALA A 154 -28.77 -7.18 -0.40
CA ALA A 154 -29.24 -7.81 -1.61
C ALA A 154 -30.76 -7.79 -1.54
N THR A 155 -31.39 -7.03 -2.44
CA THR A 155 -32.86 -7.05 -2.55
C THR A 155 -33.22 -8.52 -2.78
N PRO A 156 -34.06 -9.13 -1.94
CA PRO A 156 -34.47 -10.50 -2.17
C PRO A 156 -35.02 -10.59 -3.59
N PRO A 157 -34.76 -11.68 -4.34
CA PRO A 157 -35.28 -11.81 -5.69
C PRO A 157 -36.78 -11.62 -5.63
N THR A 158 -37.28 -10.70 -6.45
CA THR A 158 -38.72 -10.47 -6.59
C THR A 158 -39.37 -11.82 -6.88
N PRO A 159 -40.36 -12.27 -6.11
CA PRO A 159 -41.04 -13.52 -6.42
C PRO A 159 -41.53 -13.44 -7.86
N MET A 160 -41.02 -14.33 -8.71
CA MET A 160 -41.53 -14.45 -10.06
C MET A 160 -43.04 -14.74 -9.93
N SER A 161 -43.85 -13.85 -10.46
CA SER A 161 -45.30 -14.03 -10.50
C SER A 161 -45.56 -15.34 -11.27
N GLN A 162 -45.83 -16.40 -10.50
CA GLN A 162 -46.47 -17.56 -11.02
C GLN A 162 -47.92 -17.17 -11.31
N GLY A 163 -48.17 -16.72 -12.52
CA GLY A 163 -49.49 -16.32 -12.85
C GLY A 163 -49.64 -16.00 -14.31
N ALA A 164 -50.19 -16.95 -14.98
CA ALA A 164 -50.94 -16.93 -16.23
C ALA A 164 -50.34 -17.90 -17.27
N MET A 165 -50.68 -19.17 -17.11
CA MET A 165 -50.95 -19.99 -18.30
C MET A 165 -52.41 -19.80 -18.64
N PRO A 166 -52.73 -19.53 -19.90
CA PRO A 166 -54.09 -19.63 -20.43
C PRO A 166 -54.55 -21.05 -20.57
#